data_bae533e8484c32cce457f05a7e551cf4
#
_entry.id   bae533e8484c32cce457f05a7e551cf4
#
_cell.length_a   1.000
_cell.length_b   1.000
_cell.length_c   1.000
_cell.angle_alpha   90.00
_cell.angle_beta   90.00
_cell.angle_gamma   90.00
#
_symmetry.space_group_name_H-M   'P 1'
#
loop_
_entity.id
_entity.type
_entity.pdbx_description
1 polymer ?
#
loop_
_entity_poly.entity_id
_entity_poly.type
_entity_poly.pdbx_seq_one_letter_code
_entity_poly.pdbx_strand_id
1 'polypeptide(L)'
;MNFFKFFQNILISSAFLSVIFLVNSCASTKIAPYANEVHSSFSGDDAVSLGKTQESRKSYFSRIDESIMKDVENALPASLKRAASSIRKSENELSEQERVLLLVISNMMKILWPDERIDWESPSNVPETSYIAAIKSSKEGLYDTSTGNVDFLSSVLPSLVVLKVSDVSDFYAKAQSDLKFALSLNSDSFLVYYLLGILDFKKGNYEQSLLNLEKAKDFSKDIPSVIEYYVSALKLSGKVRESYKVALENLEKFPNNICLLKICAENAFEMQLYEQAEDYIAKVLMQNPSDLDSLLFRAKVLIKSNNYMRAISLLDTYALQDEEKKEYLILRSLVQYEWSKNVSASVSTIEKAIKLYPDDSDVLLFAAKLSDDSFVLVNGKSSDFYAEKILSVQPENTDALKYAVNSYIRKKEFEKAYGLSKKLVSLSPEDSGNVLSFCNILIELKKVDEAYQFILPIYRQKMQDENIVQAYISVLVASKRTQEASSIISSLLPSASVKMKSFLYYKKSFLENSVENSLADLRSSLISNPRNIDSLFRLYEIYFQKKDYRKAQYYLKQIVALNPNASEYKKLNDELSTFIK
;
A
#
# COMPACT_ATOMS: atom_id res chain seq x y z
N MET A 1 -20.94 11.33 12.48
CA MET A 1 -20.68 9.89 12.36
C MET A 1 -20.45 9.44 10.91
N ASN A 2 -20.09 10.35 9.98
CA ASN A 2 -19.77 10.05 8.57
C ASN A 2 -18.33 10.40 8.17
N PHE A 3 -17.45 10.61 9.14
CA PHE A 3 -16.02 10.84 8.91
C PHE A 3 -15.22 9.52 8.76
N PHE A 4 -15.80 8.40 9.13
CA PHE A 4 -15.11 7.10 9.23
C PHE A 4 -14.93 6.35 7.89
N LYS A 5 -15.78 6.61 6.89
CA LYS A 5 -15.69 5.91 5.59
C LYS A 5 -14.70 6.51 4.59
N PHE A 6 -14.25 7.73 4.85
CA PHE A 6 -13.38 8.47 3.92
C PHE A 6 -11.91 8.02 3.94
N PHE A 7 -11.48 7.38 5.03
CA PHE A 7 -10.09 6.98 5.24
C PHE A 7 -9.72 5.57 4.72
N GLN A 8 -10.67 4.80 4.26
CA GLN A 8 -10.41 3.41 3.84
C GLN A 8 -9.54 3.28 2.58
N ASN A 9 -9.54 4.27 1.69
CA ASN A 9 -8.88 4.15 0.37
C ASN A 9 -7.46 4.72 0.29
N ILE A 10 -7.01 5.53 1.26
CA ILE A 10 -5.67 6.16 1.21
C ILE A 10 -4.53 5.18 1.51
N LEU A 11 -4.82 4.03 2.11
CA LEU A 11 -3.82 3.11 2.64
C LEU A 11 -3.53 1.89 1.76
N ILE A 12 -4.29 1.66 0.70
CA ILE A 12 -4.05 0.50 -0.18
C ILE A 12 -2.82 0.72 -1.08
N SER A 13 -2.49 1.95 -1.46
CA SER A 13 -1.31 2.25 -2.29
C SER A 13 0.00 2.36 -1.50
N SER A 14 -0.05 2.78 -0.22
CA SER A 14 1.16 2.94 0.60
C SER A 14 1.65 1.64 1.25
N ALA A 15 0.79 0.63 1.38
CA ALA A 15 1.17 -0.69 1.90
C ALA A 15 2.16 -1.44 0.98
N PHE A 16 2.12 -1.16 -0.33
CA PHE A 16 3.00 -1.83 -1.29
C PHE A 16 4.49 -1.44 -1.16
N LEU A 17 4.80 -0.23 -0.71
CA LEU A 17 6.19 0.23 -0.58
C LEU A 17 6.83 -0.08 0.79
N SER A 18 6.05 -0.13 1.86
CA SER A 18 6.61 -0.35 3.21
C SER A 18 7.04 -1.80 3.47
N VAL A 19 6.51 -2.78 2.74
CA VAL A 19 6.82 -4.20 2.95
C VAL A 19 8.17 -4.61 2.35
N ILE A 20 8.60 -3.96 1.25
CA ILE A 20 9.95 -4.20 0.69
C ILE A 20 11.03 -3.82 1.71
N PHE A 21 10.79 -2.82 2.56
CA PHE A 21 11.75 -2.37 3.57
C PHE A 21 11.87 -3.30 4.79
N LEU A 22 10.79 -4.00 5.18
CA LEU A 22 10.80 -4.78 6.43
C LEU A 22 11.41 -6.17 6.27
N VAL A 23 11.29 -6.79 5.11
CA VAL A 23 12.02 -8.05 4.84
C VAL A 23 13.52 -7.82 4.74
N ASN A 24 13.95 -6.62 4.33
CA ASN A 24 15.36 -6.24 4.29
C ASN A 24 15.95 -5.84 5.66
N SER A 25 15.14 -5.52 6.66
CA SER A 25 15.65 -5.27 8.02
C SER A 25 15.94 -6.55 8.80
N CYS A 26 15.37 -7.68 8.36
CA CYS A 26 15.79 -9.01 8.84
C CYS A 26 17.08 -9.51 8.14
N ALA A 27 17.40 -8.97 6.95
CA ALA A 27 18.65 -9.21 6.24
C ALA A 27 19.26 -7.84 5.91
N SER A 28 20.20 -7.40 6.73
CA SER A 28 20.84 -6.07 6.65
C SER A 28 21.43 -5.76 5.27
N THR A 29 20.72 -5.02 4.40
CA THR A 29 21.33 -4.21 3.31
C THR A 29 20.31 -3.26 2.64
N LYS A 30 20.76 -2.07 2.27
CA LYS A 30 19.99 -0.95 1.66
C LYS A 30 19.69 -1.19 0.19
N ILE A 31 18.45 -0.86 -0.27
CA ILE A 31 18.04 -0.91 -1.69
C ILE A 31 17.59 0.46 -2.16
N ALA A 32 18.01 0.83 -3.38
CA ALA A 32 17.48 1.96 -4.15
C ALA A 32 16.42 1.48 -5.16
N PRO A 33 15.41 2.31 -5.51
CA PRO A 33 14.31 1.89 -6.38
C PRO A 33 14.63 2.09 -7.86
N TYR A 34 14.30 1.11 -8.69
CA TYR A 34 14.05 1.29 -10.12
C TYR A 34 12.77 0.56 -10.50
N ALA A 35 11.90 1.29 -11.18
CA ALA A 35 10.61 0.84 -11.68
C ALA A 35 10.66 0.64 -13.21
N ASN A 36 9.84 -0.32 -13.64
CA ASN A 36 9.07 -0.41 -14.89
C ASN A 36 9.68 -0.95 -16.17
N GLU A 37 8.79 -1.77 -16.71
CA GLU A 37 8.44 -2.14 -18.09
C GLU A 37 9.07 -3.43 -18.64
N VAL A 38 8.24 -4.45 -18.93
CA VAL A 38 7.61 -4.74 -20.23
C VAL A 38 6.76 -6.00 -20.15
N HIS A 39 5.47 -5.88 -20.48
CA HIS A 39 4.63 -7.01 -20.87
C HIS A 39 5.10 -7.57 -22.23
N SER A 40 5.37 -8.87 -22.29
CA SER A 40 5.18 -9.61 -23.54
C SER A 40 4.81 -11.07 -23.25
N SER A 41 3.69 -11.44 -23.80
CA SER A 41 3.12 -12.75 -23.95
C SER A 41 4.08 -13.74 -24.63
N PHE A 42 4.30 -14.88 -24.04
CA PHE A 42 4.73 -16.06 -24.77
C PHE A 42 3.87 -17.27 -24.37
N SER A 43 3.05 -17.68 -25.33
CA SER A 43 2.43 -18.99 -25.42
C SER A 43 3.36 -19.90 -26.20
N GLY A 44 3.41 -21.17 -25.85
CA GLY A 44 3.88 -22.16 -26.79
C GLY A 44 4.80 -23.20 -26.19
N ASP A 45 4.29 -24.42 -26.19
CA ASP A 45 4.99 -25.67 -26.03
C ASP A 45 6.29 -25.69 -26.86
N ASP A 46 7.41 -25.94 -26.16
CA ASP A 46 8.58 -26.51 -26.80
C ASP A 46 9.13 -27.63 -25.88
N ALA A 47 8.61 -28.81 -26.11
CA ALA A 47 9.22 -30.03 -25.67
C ALA A 47 10.51 -30.23 -26.50
N VAL A 48 11.63 -29.71 -25.99
CA VAL A 48 12.94 -30.03 -26.56
C VAL A 48 13.27 -31.47 -26.27
N SER A 49 13.27 -32.28 -27.32
CA SER A 49 13.80 -33.63 -27.34
C SER A 49 15.28 -33.63 -26.96
N LEU A 50 15.59 -33.99 -25.73
CA LEU A 50 16.96 -34.25 -25.29
C LEU A 50 17.49 -35.51 -25.98
N GLY A 51 18.24 -35.30 -27.05
CA GLY A 51 18.99 -36.33 -27.75
C GLY A 51 20.06 -36.96 -26.83
N LYS A 52 20.06 -38.27 -26.78
CA LYS A 52 21.05 -39.14 -26.14
C LYS A 52 22.46 -38.74 -26.58
N THR A 53 23.32 -38.33 -25.65
CA THR A 53 24.74 -38.68 -25.45
C THR A 53 25.29 -37.73 -24.37
N GLN A 54 25.00 -38.02 -23.11
CA GLN A 54 25.81 -37.54 -21.99
C GLN A 54 26.59 -38.76 -21.48
N GLU A 55 27.87 -38.82 -21.81
CA GLU A 55 28.80 -39.57 -20.98
C GLU A 55 28.66 -39.05 -19.55
N SER A 56 28.28 -39.93 -18.63
CA SER A 56 28.07 -39.62 -17.22
C SER A 56 29.40 -39.07 -16.65
N ARG A 57 29.54 -37.75 -16.57
CA ARG A 57 30.60 -37.14 -15.76
C ARG A 57 30.37 -37.63 -14.34
N LYS A 58 31.27 -38.50 -13.84
CA LYS A 58 31.20 -38.99 -12.46
C LYS A 58 31.29 -37.81 -11.50
N SER A 59 30.36 -37.77 -10.54
CA SER A 59 30.43 -36.83 -9.44
C SER A 59 31.81 -36.86 -8.77
N TYR A 60 32.35 -35.73 -8.39
CA TYR A 60 33.61 -35.64 -7.63
C TYR A 60 33.58 -36.52 -6.37
N PHE A 61 32.40 -36.61 -5.73
CA PHE A 61 32.18 -37.37 -4.48
C PHE A 61 31.85 -38.87 -4.72
N SER A 62 32.24 -39.45 -5.84
CA SER A 62 31.90 -40.82 -6.21
C SER A 62 32.41 -41.92 -5.26
N ARG A 63 33.32 -41.60 -4.34
CA ARG A 63 33.85 -42.53 -3.32
C ARG A 63 33.24 -42.33 -1.94
N ILE A 64 32.37 -41.34 -1.78
CA ILE A 64 31.66 -41.07 -0.52
C ILE A 64 30.43 -41.98 -0.46
N ASP A 65 30.14 -42.47 0.75
CA ASP A 65 28.96 -43.30 1.00
C ASP A 65 27.67 -42.53 0.66
N GLU A 66 26.76 -43.23 -0.02
CA GLU A 66 25.49 -42.65 -0.48
C GLU A 66 24.65 -42.13 0.66
N SER A 67 24.69 -42.74 1.85
CA SER A 67 23.96 -42.29 3.03
C SER A 67 24.49 -40.96 3.54
N ILE A 68 25.80 -40.73 3.46
CA ILE A 68 26.43 -39.45 3.82
C ILE A 68 26.02 -38.36 2.84
N MET A 69 26.05 -38.69 1.52
CA MET A 69 25.63 -37.71 0.50
C MET A 69 24.15 -37.34 0.67
N LYS A 70 23.27 -38.29 0.95
CA LYS A 70 21.86 -38.03 1.21
C LYS A 70 21.65 -37.13 2.41
N ASP A 71 22.40 -37.31 3.49
CA ASP A 71 22.37 -36.40 4.65
C ASP A 71 22.82 -34.98 4.30
N VAL A 72 23.83 -34.82 3.41
CA VAL A 72 24.28 -33.51 2.93
C VAL A 72 23.22 -32.86 2.01
N GLU A 73 22.62 -33.61 1.14
CA GLU A 73 21.56 -33.16 0.22
C GLU A 73 20.28 -32.70 0.97
N ASN A 74 19.98 -33.34 2.10
CA ASN A 74 18.86 -32.91 2.97
C ASN A 74 19.12 -31.53 3.62
N ALA A 75 20.39 -31.17 3.83
CA ALA A 75 20.85 -29.87 4.31
C ALA A 75 20.23 -29.36 5.64
N LEU A 76 19.50 -30.18 6.38
CA LEU A 76 18.98 -29.85 7.70
C LEU A 76 20.11 -29.93 8.75
N PRO A 77 20.06 -29.13 9.85
CA PRO A 77 21.14 -29.12 10.86
C PRO A 77 21.52 -30.52 11.36
N ALA A 78 20.52 -31.32 11.70
CA ALA A 78 20.74 -32.68 12.20
C ALA A 78 21.36 -33.60 11.15
N SER A 79 20.95 -33.51 9.88
CA SER A 79 21.51 -34.31 8.80
C SER A 79 22.96 -33.92 8.46
N LEU A 80 23.24 -32.61 8.41
CA LEU A 80 24.61 -32.13 8.20
C LEU A 80 25.55 -32.51 9.34
N LYS A 81 25.09 -32.45 10.60
CA LYS A 81 25.84 -32.92 11.76
C LYS A 81 26.10 -34.43 11.73
N ARG A 82 25.10 -35.24 11.28
CA ARG A 82 25.32 -36.70 11.08
C ARG A 82 26.34 -36.99 10.00
N ALA A 83 26.23 -36.33 8.85
CA ALA A 83 27.18 -36.47 7.74
C ALA A 83 28.61 -36.14 8.20
N ALA A 84 28.81 -35.01 8.86
CA ALA A 84 30.11 -34.62 9.41
C ALA A 84 30.63 -35.64 10.43
N SER A 85 29.78 -36.17 11.31
CA SER A 85 30.16 -37.17 12.30
C SER A 85 30.54 -38.50 11.65
N SER A 86 29.83 -38.91 10.60
CA SER A 86 30.13 -40.16 9.86
C SER A 86 31.48 -40.07 9.13
N ILE A 87 31.80 -38.93 8.49
CA ILE A 87 33.10 -38.70 7.88
C ILE A 87 34.23 -38.76 8.91
N ARG A 88 34.03 -38.17 10.10
CA ARG A 88 35.07 -38.08 11.14
C ARG A 88 35.27 -39.34 11.96
N LYS A 89 34.36 -40.32 11.88
CA LYS A 89 34.49 -41.62 12.56
C LYS A 89 35.46 -42.58 11.85
N SER A 90 35.91 -42.24 10.64
CA SER A 90 36.98 -43.01 9.97
C SER A 90 38.24 -43.03 10.83
N GLU A 91 38.73 -44.20 11.19
CA GLU A 91 39.99 -44.35 11.95
C GLU A 91 41.24 -43.98 11.12
N ASN A 92 41.08 -43.84 9.80
CA ASN A 92 42.12 -43.47 8.86
C ASN A 92 42.19 -41.96 8.63
N GLU A 93 43.31 -41.48 8.08
CA GLU A 93 43.38 -40.08 7.58
C GLU A 93 42.27 -39.83 6.55
N LEU A 94 41.57 -38.70 6.66
CA LEU A 94 40.53 -38.33 5.72
C LEU A 94 41.06 -38.26 4.28
N SER A 95 40.38 -38.91 3.39
CA SER A 95 40.62 -38.79 1.94
C SER A 95 40.40 -37.34 1.47
N GLU A 96 40.94 -37.02 0.30
CA GLU A 96 40.75 -35.70 -0.29
C GLU A 96 39.25 -35.34 -0.45
N GLN A 97 38.44 -36.28 -0.95
CA GLN A 97 36.98 -36.08 -1.11
C GLN A 97 36.27 -35.84 0.21
N GLU A 98 36.63 -36.57 1.28
CA GLU A 98 36.06 -36.39 2.62
C GLU A 98 36.43 -35.01 3.21
N ARG A 99 37.67 -34.55 3.01
CA ARG A 99 38.06 -33.18 3.44
C ARG A 99 37.31 -32.11 2.70
N VAL A 100 37.17 -32.23 1.36
CA VAL A 100 36.38 -31.28 0.56
C VAL A 100 34.93 -31.29 1.04
N LEU A 101 34.31 -32.46 1.21
CA LEU A 101 32.91 -32.57 1.63
C LEU A 101 32.70 -32.00 3.05
N LEU A 102 33.61 -32.28 3.99
CA LEU A 102 33.53 -31.73 5.34
C LEU A 102 33.65 -30.20 5.34
N LEU A 103 34.46 -29.61 4.47
CA LEU A 103 34.53 -28.16 4.28
C LEU A 103 33.23 -27.61 3.67
N VAL A 104 32.64 -28.28 2.69
CA VAL A 104 31.32 -27.94 2.12
C VAL A 104 30.26 -27.95 3.21
N ILE A 105 30.16 -29.03 4.01
CA ILE A 105 29.21 -29.13 5.14
C ILE A 105 29.41 -27.99 6.13
N SER A 106 30.67 -27.70 6.51
CA SER A 106 30.99 -26.62 7.45
C SER A 106 30.51 -25.25 6.95
N ASN A 107 30.67 -24.98 5.65
CA ASN A 107 30.20 -23.72 5.06
C ASN A 107 28.69 -23.69 4.87
N MET A 108 28.06 -24.80 4.48
CA MET A 108 26.61 -24.90 4.45
C MET A 108 25.99 -24.62 5.83
N MET A 109 26.55 -25.20 6.91
CA MET A 109 26.12 -24.90 8.27
C MET A 109 26.19 -23.40 8.58
N LYS A 110 27.33 -22.77 8.27
CA LYS A 110 27.52 -21.32 8.53
C LYS A 110 26.59 -20.42 7.71
N ILE A 111 26.20 -20.85 6.52
CA ILE A 111 25.35 -20.06 5.61
C ILE A 111 23.88 -20.27 5.91
N LEU A 112 23.47 -21.51 6.07
CA LEU A 112 22.04 -21.89 6.25
C LEU A 112 21.59 -21.77 7.71
N TRP A 113 22.51 -22.10 8.65
CA TRP A 113 22.23 -22.28 10.07
C TRP A 113 23.22 -21.55 10.97
N PRO A 114 23.36 -20.23 10.87
CA PRO A 114 24.39 -19.46 11.57
C PRO A 114 24.33 -19.57 13.09
N ASP A 115 23.16 -19.83 13.65
CA ASP A 115 22.93 -19.97 15.11
C ASP A 115 23.23 -21.39 15.63
N GLU A 116 23.47 -22.34 14.71
CA GLU A 116 23.77 -23.72 15.07
C GLU A 116 25.26 -23.92 15.37
N ARG A 117 25.54 -24.49 16.53
CA ARG A 117 26.90 -24.80 16.95
C ARG A 117 27.51 -25.91 16.08
N ILE A 118 28.74 -25.66 15.60
CA ILE A 118 29.57 -26.61 14.88
C ILE A 118 30.61 -27.17 15.86
N ASP A 119 30.56 -28.49 16.09
CA ASP A 119 31.41 -29.20 17.08
C ASP A 119 32.67 -29.83 16.45
N TRP A 120 33.07 -29.33 15.28
CA TRP A 120 34.28 -29.79 14.58
C TRP A 120 35.02 -28.63 13.95
N GLU A 121 36.32 -28.82 13.76
CA GLU A 121 37.16 -27.88 13.03
C GLU A 121 37.01 -28.07 11.52
N SER A 122 36.95 -26.98 10.79
CA SER A 122 36.96 -27.01 9.32
C SER A 122 38.32 -27.47 8.82
N PRO A 123 38.41 -28.41 7.86
CA PRO A 123 39.68 -28.89 7.35
C PRO A 123 40.54 -27.75 6.79
N SER A 124 41.84 -27.77 7.11
CA SER A 124 42.87 -26.96 6.46
C SER A 124 43.48 -27.77 5.30
N ASN A 125 44.11 -27.11 4.34
CA ASN A 125 44.76 -27.72 3.18
C ASN A 125 43.83 -28.56 2.31
N VAL A 126 42.71 -27.99 1.92
CA VAL A 126 41.73 -28.57 0.97
C VAL A 126 42.05 -28.04 -0.43
N PRO A 127 42.14 -28.91 -1.47
CA PRO A 127 42.40 -28.47 -2.83
C PRO A 127 41.25 -27.53 -3.34
N GLU A 128 41.63 -26.59 -4.19
CA GLU A 128 40.67 -25.73 -4.86
C GLU A 128 39.87 -26.53 -5.86
N THR A 129 38.59 -26.73 -5.57
CA THR A 129 37.65 -27.47 -6.43
C THR A 129 36.51 -26.52 -6.85
N SER A 130 35.73 -26.91 -7.87
CA SER A 130 34.55 -26.18 -8.30
C SER A 130 33.53 -25.98 -7.16
N TYR A 131 33.40 -26.94 -6.26
CA TYR A 131 32.53 -26.85 -5.07
C TYR A 131 33.02 -25.81 -4.07
N ILE A 132 34.34 -25.70 -3.89
CA ILE A 132 34.93 -24.69 -3.00
C ILE A 132 34.80 -23.31 -3.63
N ALA A 133 35.04 -23.18 -4.94
CA ALA A 133 34.80 -21.93 -5.66
C ALA A 133 33.32 -21.49 -5.56
N ALA A 134 32.38 -22.40 -5.76
CA ALA A 134 30.94 -22.11 -5.61
C ALA A 134 30.56 -21.65 -4.18
N ILE A 135 31.12 -22.29 -3.14
CA ILE A 135 30.91 -21.89 -1.75
C ILE A 135 31.50 -20.50 -1.46
N LYS A 136 32.71 -20.20 -1.97
CA LYS A 136 33.32 -18.88 -1.83
C LYS A 136 32.47 -17.80 -2.51
N SER A 137 32.08 -18.01 -3.77
CA SER A 137 31.25 -17.10 -4.53
C SER A 137 29.91 -16.84 -3.85
N SER A 138 29.23 -17.89 -3.35
CA SER A 138 27.97 -17.73 -2.62
C SER A 138 28.15 -16.95 -1.31
N LYS A 139 29.29 -17.12 -0.63
CA LYS A 139 29.63 -16.37 0.58
C LYS A 139 29.91 -14.91 0.28
N GLU A 140 30.54 -14.60 -0.82
CA GLU A 140 30.85 -13.24 -1.27
C GLU A 140 29.66 -12.53 -1.91
N GLY A 141 28.58 -13.25 -2.20
CA GLY A 141 27.36 -12.68 -2.81
C GLY A 141 27.38 -12.71 -4.35
N LEU A 142 28.33 -13.43 -4.97
CA LEU A 142 28.41 -13.63 -6.41
C LEU A 142 27.80 -14.97 -6.83
N TYR A 143 27.14 -15.01 -8.00
CA TYR A 143 26.65 -16.25 -8.58
C TYR A 143 27.73 -16.87 -9.47
N ASP A 144 28.29 -18.00 -9.04
CA ASP A 144 29.31 -18.70 -9.81
C ASP A 144 28.68 -19.59 -10.89
N THR A 145 28.90 -19.23 -12.15
CA THR A 145 28.43 -19.97 -13.33
C THR A 145 29.47 -20.97 -13.86
N SER A 146 30.68 -21.01 -13.30
CA SER A 146 31.79 -21.80 -13.81
C SER A 146 31.74 -23.28 -13.41
N THR A 147 30.98 -23.61 -12.34
CA THR A 147 30.95 -24.95 -11.77
C THR A 147 30.34 -26.02 -12.70
N GLY A 148 29.39 -25.64 -13.54
CA GLY A 148 28.64 -26.56 -14.39
C GLY A 148 27.74 -27.53 -13.59
N ASN A 149 26.60 -27.92 -14.15
CA ASN A 149 25.64 -28.79 -13.48
C ASN A 149 25.95 -30.25 -13.77
N VAL A 150 26.74 -30.91 -12.93
CA VAL A 150 27.11 -32.35 -13.07
C VAL A 150 26.48 -33.24 -12.00
N ASP A 151 26.14 -32.67 -10.83
CA ASP A 151 25.48 -33.34 -9.72
C ASP A 151 24.65 -32.36 -8.88
N PHE A 152 24.02 -32.88 -7.83
CA PHE A 152 23.15 -32.10 -6.94
C PHE A 152 23.92 -30.91 -6.32
N LEU A 153 25.07 -31.14 -5.71
CA LEU A 153 25.79 -30.09 -5.02
C LEU A 153 26.29 -28.99 -5.97
N SER A 154 26.81 -29.36 -7.15
CA SER A 154 27.28 -28.36 -8.14
C SER A 154 26.17 -27.42 -8.61
N SER A 155 24.91 -27.90 -8.58
CA SER A 155 23.74 -27.09 -8.95
C SER A 155 23.21 -26.25 -7.82
N VAL A 156 23.34 -26.67 -6.57
CA VAL A 156 22.76 -25.99 -5.40
C VAL A 156 23.72 -24.98 -4.76
N LEU A 157 25.01 -25.29 -4.69
CA LEU A 157 25.98 -24.43 -3.96
C LEU A 157 26.05 -22.99 -4.47
N PRO A 158 26.10 -22.72 -5.79
CA PRO A 158 26.06 -21.34 -6.29
C PRO A 158 24.76 -20.62 -5.91
N SER A 159 23.64 -21.35 -5.89
CA SER A 159 22.33 -20.78 -5.57
C SER A 159 22.17 -20.33 -4.11
N LEU A 160 23.10 -20.72 -3.21
CA LEU A 160 23.11 -20.20 -1.83
C LEU A 160 23.29 -18.66 -1.76
N VAL A 161 23.78 -18.03 -2.82
CA VAL A 161 23.87 -16.57 -2.93
C VAL A 161 22.51 -15.89 -2.77
N VAL A 162 21.42 -16.57 -3.13
CA VAL A 162 20.04 -16.08 -2.97
C VAL A 162 19.74 -15.65 -1.52
N LEU A 163 20.38 -16.29 -0.54
CA LEU A 163 20.19 -15.96 0.87
C LEU A 163 20.81 -14.60 1.28
N LYS A 164 21.75 -14.09 0.48
CA LYS A 164 22.56 -12.90 0.82
C LYS A 164 22.22 -11.66 0.03
N VAL A 165 21.83 -11.82 -1.23
CA VAL A 165 21.53 -10.69 -2.11
C VAL A 165 20.08 -10.27 -1.99
N SER A 166 19.82 -9.00 -2.21
CA SER A 166 18.47 -8.44 -2.23
C SER A 166 17.87 -8.49 -3.63
N ASP A 167 18.68 -8.26 -4.66
CA ASP A 167 18.27 -8.31 -6.07
C ASP A 167 18.85 -9.58 -6.73
N VAL A 168 17.94 -10.36 -7.31
CA VAL A 168 18.26 -11.62 -8.01
C VAL A 168 18.13 -11.50 -9.53
N SER A 169 17.84 -10.29 -10.03
CA SER A 169 17.46 -10.07 -11.43
C SER A 169 18.49 -10.59 -12.43
N ASP A 170 19.78 -10.38 -12.15
CA ASP A 170 20.88 -10.74 -13.06
C ASP A 170 21.10 -12.26 -13.19
N PHE A 171 20.71 -13.05 -12.18
CA PHE A 171 20.98 -14.48 -12.18
C PHE A 171 19.73 -15.35 -11.95
N TYR A 172 18.54 -14.75 -11.87
CA TYR A 172 17.30 -15.46 -11.57
C TYR A 172 17.07 -16.69 -12.48
N ALA A 173 17.13 -16.49 -13.79
CA ALA A 173 16.86 -17.57 -14.75
C ALA A 173 17.87 -18.72 -14.63
N LYS A 174 19.15 -18.40 -14.42
CA LYS A 174 20.21 -19.39 -14.26
C LYS A 174 20.03 -20.16 -12.95
N ALA A 175 19.85 -19.46 -11.83
CA ALA A 175 19.63 -20.11 -10.53
C ALA A 175 18.37 -21.00 -10.53
N GLN A 176 17.27 -20.53 -11.15
CA GLN A 176 16.05 -21.32 -11.28
C GLN A 176 16.29 -22.61 -12.11
N SER A 177 17.05 -22.51 -13.21
CA SER A 177 17.42 -23.66 -14.04
C SER A 177 18.28 -24.66 -13.26
N ASP A 178 19.30 -24.18 -12.54
CA ASP A 178 20.21 -25.01 -11.76
C ASP A 178 19.46 -25.73 -10.61
N LEU A 179 18.58 -25.03 -9.91
CA LEU A 179 17.76 -25.60 -8.85
C LEU A 179 16.72 -26.61 -9.40
N LYS A 180 16.13 -26.35 -10.57
CA LYS A 180 15.24 -27.33 -11.23
C LYS A 180 16.01 -28.62 -11.67
N PHE A 181 17.25 -28.44 -12.12
CA PHE A 181 18.11 -29.59 -12.40
C PHE A 181 18.41 -30.40 -11.12
N ALA A 182 18.71 -29.72 -10.02
CA ALA A 182 18.89 -30.38 -8.72
C ALA A 182 17.63 -31.15 -8.29
N LEU A 183 16.41 -30.61 -8.50
CA LEU A 183 15.15 -31.36 -8.25
C LEU A 183 14.98 -32.58 -9.13
N SER A 184 15.54 -32.61 -10.35
CA SER A 184 15.50 -33.80 -11.18
C SER A 184 16.38 -34.95 -10.64
N LEU A 185 17.37 -34.63 -9.82
CA LEU A 185 18.25 -35.56 -9.14
C LEU A 185 17.71 -35.98 -7.76
N ASN A 186 17.11 -35.06 -7.05
CA ASN A 186 16.47 -35.30 -5.74
C ASN A 186 15.18 -34.48 -5.63
N SER A 187 14.04 -35.09 -5.91
CA SER A 187 12.71 -34.46 -5.95
C SER A 187 12.21 -34.01 -4.58
N ASP A 188 12.79 -34.51 -3.49
CA ASP A 188 12.32 -34.30 -2.12
C ASP A 188 13.31 -33.44 -1.29
N SER A 189 14.10 -32.60 -1.94
CA SER A 189 15.10 -31.75 -1.27
C SER A 189 14.46 -30.53 -0.63
N PHE A 190 14.49 -30.49 0.71
CA PHE A 190 14.18 -29.29 1.48
C PHE A 190 14.92 -28.05 0.96
N LEU A 191 16.25 -28.17 0.80
CA LEU A 191 17.12 -27.05 0.43
C LEU A 191 16.72 -26.42 -0.90
N VAL A 192 16.41 -27.25 -1.89
CA VAL A 192 16.05 -26.75 -3.22
C VAL A 192 14.72 -26.03 -3.19
N TYR A 193 13.69 -26.57 -2.54
CA TYR A 193 12.42 -25.88 -2.39
C TYR A 193 12.55 -24.59 -1.58
N TYR A 194 13.35 -24.58 -0.55
CA TYR A 194 13.61 -23.37 0.24
C TYR A 194 14.28 -22.29 -0.61
N LEU A 195 15.34 -22.63 -1.36
CA LEU A 195 16.04 -21.67 -2.22
C LEU A 195 15.17 -21.19 -3.39
N LEU A 196 14.39 -22.06 -4.02
CA LEU A 196 13.41 -21.66 -5.04
C LEU A 196 12.36 -20.72 -4.47
N GLY A 197 11.87 -21.01 -3.27
CA GLY A 197 10.90 -20.16 -2.59
C GLY A 197 11.43 -18.75 -2.35
N ILE A 198 12.68 -18.63 -1.87
CA ILE A 198 13.31 -17.31 -1.65
C ILE A 198 13.63 -16.61 -2.97
N LEU A 199 14.12 -17.35 -3.97
CA LEU A 199 14.42 -16.82 -5.30
C LEU A 199 13.16 -16.20 -5.93
N ASP A 200 12.05 -16.93 -5.93
CA ASP A 200 10.76 -16.46 -6.43
C ASP A 200 10.22 -15.29 -5.61
N PHE A 201 10.38 -15.32 -4.28
CA PHE A 201 10.00 -14.22 -3.39
C PHE A 201 10.73 -12.93 -3.75
N LYS A 202 12.05 -12.97 -3.89
CA LYS A 202 12.89 -11.82 -4.24
C LYS A 202 12.64 -11.30 -5.65
N LYS A 203 12.17 -12.15 -6.56
CA LYS A 203 11.74 -11.74 -7.90
C LYS A 203 10.33 -11.12 -7.93
N GLY A 204 9.56 -11.23 -6.84
CA GLY A 204 8.18 -10.78 -6.77
C GLY A 204 7.14 -11.80 -7.23
N ASN A 205 7.56 -13.03 -7.52
CA ASN A 205 6.70 -14.15 -7.93
C ASN A 205 6.07 -14.83 -6.70
N TYR A 206 5.26 -14.11 -5.93
CA TYR A 206 4.80 -14.54 -4.61
C TYR A 206 3.98 -15.84 -4.62
N GLU A 207 3.12 -16.04 -5.62
CA GLU A 207 2.34 -17.28 -5.72
C GLU A 207 3.25 -18.51 -5.95
N GLN A 208 4.28 -18.39 -6.80
CA GLN A 208 5.23 -19.47 -7.01
C GLN A 208 6.12 -19.69 -5.78
N SER A 209 6.50 -18.60 -5.10
CA SER A 209 7.21 -18.65 -3.82
C SER A 209 6.43 -19.44 -2.78
N LEU A 210 5.11 -19.19 -2.64
CA LEU A 210 4.23 -19.92 -1.72
C LEU A 210 4.24 -21.42 -1.98
N LEU A 211 4.11 -21.84 -3.25
CA LEU A 211 4.13 -23.26 -3.60
C LEU A 211 5.44 -23.95 -3.20
N ASN A 212 6.57 -23.27 -3.41
CA ASN A 212 7.88 -23.83 -3.07
C ASN A 212 8.13 -23.82 -1.56
N LEU A 213 7.77 -22.73 -0.86
CA LEU A 213 7.92 -22.63 0.60
C LEU A 213 6.98 -23.56 1.36
N GLU A 214 5.80 -23.86 0.83
CA GLU A 214 4.90 -24.85 1.43
C GLU A 214 5.53 -26.23 1.40
N LYS A 215 6.11 -26.64 0.26
CA LYS A 215 6.87 -27.89 0.17
C LYS A 215 8.07 -27.90 1.12
N ALA A 216 8.83 -26.80 1.22
CA ALA A 216 9.94 -26.70 2.17
C ALA A 216 9.46 -26.87 3.62
N LYS A 217 8.32 -26.28 3.98
CA LYS A 217 7.68 -26.41 5.30
C LYS A 217 7.27 -27.84 5.63
N ASP A 218 6.88 -28.65 4.65
CA ASP A 218 6.52 -30.05 4.85
C ASP A 218 7.70 -30.90 5.34
N PHE A 219 8.93 -30.55 4.96
CA PHE A 219 10.15 -31.23 5.43
C PHE A 219 10.55 -30.85 6.85
N SER A 220 10.28 -29.62 7.26
CA SER A 220 10.55 -29.15 8.62
C SER A 220 9.62 -28.01 9.00
N LYS A 221 8.70 -28.30 9.92
CA LYS A 221 7.69 -27.34 10.42
C LYS A 221 8.24 -26.31 11.40
N ASP A 222 9.47 -26.45 11.85
CA ASP A 222 10.05 -25.69 12.95
C ASP A 222 11.25 -24.83 12.51
N ILE A 223 11.32 -24.46 11.24
CA ILE A 223 12.35 -23.56 10.72
C ILE A 223 11.76 -22.14 10.63
N PRO A 224 12.16 -21.23 11.54
CA PRO A 224 11.59 -19.86 11.55
C PRO A 224 11.72 -19.13 10.22
N SER A 225 12.88 -19.20 9.56
CA SER A 225 13.13 -18.49 8.29
C SER A 225 12.21 -18.93 7.14
N VAL A 226 11.83 -20.22 7.08
CA VAL A 226 10.87 -20.72 6.07
C VAL A 226 9.48 -20.08 6.33
N ILE A 227 9.10 -20.04 7.60
CA ILE A 227 7.81 -19.48 8.04
C ILE A 227 7.77 -17.97 7.76
N GLU A 228 8.84 -17.27 8.05
CA GLU A 228 8.98 -15.82 7.83
C GLU A 228 8.79 -15.46 6.35
N TYR A 229 9.47 -16.17 5.44
CA TYR A 229 9.27 -15.99 4.00
C TYR A 229 7.86 -16.39 3.55
N TYR A 230 7.31 -17.48 4.09
CA TYR A 230 5.97 -17.95 3.73
C TYR A 230 4.88 -16.93 4.13
N VAL A 231 4.90 -16.44 5.37
CA VAL A 231 3.92 -15.43 5.82
C VAL A 231 4.09 -14.09 5.13
N SER A 232 5.35 -13.72 4.79
CA SER A 232 5.64 -12.53 3.99
C SER A 232 5.08 -12.66 2.57
N ALA A 233 5.25 -13.82 1.93
CA ALA A 233 4.70 -14.10 0.60
C ALA A 233 3.17 -14.09 0.60
N LEU A 234 2.51 -14.67 1.62
CA LEU A 234 1.06 -14.59 1.81
C LEU A 234 0.58 -13.14 1.87
N LYS A 235 1.26 -12.31 2.65
CA LYS A 235 0.93 -10.89 2.77
C LYS A 235 1.06 -10.18 1.42
N LEU A 236 2.20 -10.36 0.74
CA LEU A 236 2.49 -9.69 -0.54
C LEU A 236 1.62 -10.18 -1.71
N SER A 237 1.07 -11.40 -1.61
CA SER A 237 0.05 -11.90 -2.55
C SER A 237 -1.38 -11.43 -2.22
N GLY A 238 -1.56 -10.55 -1.22
CA GLY A 238 -2.86 -10.03 -0.80
C GLY A 238 -3.65 -10.94 0.15
N LYS A 239 -3.09 -12.08 0.57
CA LYS A 239 -3.72 -13.04 1.50
C LYS A 239 -3.47 -12.63 2.97
N VAL A 240 -3.78 -11.37 3.31
CA VAL A 240 -3.44 -10.76 4.61
C VAL A 240 -4.00 -11.53 5.80
N ARG A 241 -5.26 -11.99 5.72
CA ARG A 241 -5.89 -12.76 6.80
C ARG A 241 -5.21 -14.11 7.04
N GLU A 242 -4.82 -14.79 5.98
CA GLU A 242 -4.11 -16.08 6.04
C GLU A 242 -2.70 -15.88 6.59
N SER A 243 -1.98 -14.86 6.11
CA SER A 243 -0.69 -14.44 6.64
C SER A 243 -0.75 -14.19 8.15
N TYR A 244 -1.76 -13.42 8.60
CA TYR A 244 -1.96 -13.13 10.02
C TYR A 244 -2.19 -14.39 10.85
N LYS A 245 -3.07 -15.29 10.38
CA LYS A 245 -3.37 -16.56 11.05
C LYS A 245 -2.12 -17.42 11.21
N VAL A 246 -1.39 -17.65 10.12
CA VAL A 246 -0.18 -18.49 10.13
C VAL A 246 0.91 -17.87 10.99
N ALA A 247 1.08 -16.54 10.96
CA ALA A 247 2.04 -15.86 11.80
C ALA A 247 1.70 -16.00 13.30
N LEU A 248 0.42 -15.90 13.68
CA LEU A 248 -0.03 -16.11 15.07
C LEU A 248 0.23 -17.53 15.57
N GLU A 249 -0.12 -18.54 14.78
CA GLU A 249 0.11 -19.95 15.12
C GLU A 249 1.60 -20.24 15.38
N ASN A 250 2.48 -19.55 14.65
CA ASN A 250 3.92 -19.72 14.81
C ASN A 250 4.53 -18.84 15.90
N LEU A 251 3.90 -17.74 16.29
CA LEU A 251 4.30 -16.97 17.47
C LEU A 251 4.09 -17.75 18.78
N GLU A 252 3.21 -18.76 18.83
CA GLU A 252 3.11 -19.65 19.98
C GLU A 252 4.41 -20.45 20.18
N LYS A 253 5.09 -20.84 19.09
CA LYS A 253 6.37 -21.56 19.14
C LYS A 253 7.58 -20.62 19.26
N PHE A 254 7.52 -19.46 18.60
CA PHE A 254 8.59 -18.49 18.51
C PHE A 254 8.14 -17.10 19.00
N PRO A 255 7.80 -16.95 20.31
CA PRO A 255 7.11 -15.75 20.83
C PRO A 255 7.92 -14.46 20.71
N ASN A 256 9.24 -14.56 20.59
CA ASN A 256 10.16 -13.43 20.47
C ASN A 256 10.69 -13.23 19.03
N ASN A 257 10.14 -13.91 18.05
CA ASN A 257 10.58 -13.75 16.67
C ASN A 257 10.16 -12.36 16.15
N ILE A 258 11.14 -11.48 15.95
CA ILE A 258 10.92 -10.08 15.54
C ILE A 258 10.21 -9.98 14.20
N CYS A 259 10.58 -10.84 13.24
CA CYS A 259 9.97 -10.83 11.90
C CYS A 259 8.47 -11.16 11.98
N LEU A 260 8.10 -12.24 12.68
CA LEU A 260 6.71 -12.63 12.87
C LEU A 260 5.91 -11.57 13.65
N LEU A 261 6.50 -10.94 14.68
CA LEU A 261 5.86 -9.85 15.43
C LEU A 261 5.59 -8.65 14.52
N LYS A 262 6.55 -8.25 13.66
CA LYS A 262 6.36 -7.16 12.68
C LYS A 262 5.24 -7.49 11.69
N ILE A 263 5.26 -8.69 11.13
CA ILE A 263 4.21 -9.13 10.18
C ILE A 263 2.84 -9.17 10.84
N CYS A 264 2.73 -9.65 12.09
CA CYS A 264 1.48 -9.60 12.84
C CYS A 264 1.00 -8.17 13.08
N ALA A 265 1.92 -7.25 13.43
CA ALA A 265 1.58 -5.84 13.62
C ALA A 265 1.06 -5.20 12.33
N GLU A 266 1.70 -5.45 11.21
CA GLU A 266 1.31 -4.91 9.91
C GLU A 266 0.00 -5.49 9.40
N ASN A 267 -0.18 -6.81 9.49
CA ASN A 267 -1.42 -7.46 9.10
C ASN A 267 -2.60 -6.99 9.97
N ALA A 268 -2.41 -6.89 11.30
CA ALA A 268 -3.40 -6.36 12.21
C ALA A 268 -3.76 -4.90 11.86
N PHE A 269 -2.77 -4.08 11.50
CA PHE A 269 -2.99 -2.71 11.06
C PHE A 269 -3.83 -2.63 9.78
N GLU A 270 -3.53 -3.44 8.77
CA GLU A 270 -4.30 -3.52 7.53
C GLU A 270 -5.74 -4.01 7.77
N MET A 271 -5.93 -4.90 8.74
CA MET A 271 -7.24 -5.38 9.19
C MET A 271 -7.95 -4.38 10.13
N GLN A 272 -7.37 -3.20 10.40
CA GLN A 272 -7.87 -2.17 11.30
C GLN A 272 -7.95 -2.61 12.79
N LEU A 273 -7.22 -3.64 13.16
CA LEU A 273 -7.09 -4.14 14.53
C LEU A 273 -5.96 -3.39 15.26
N TYR A 274 -6.15 -2.07 15.44
CA TYR A 274 -5.08 -1.16 15.86
C TYR A 274 -4.52 -1.45 17.25
N GLU A 275 -5.33 -1.92 18.20
CA GLU A 275 -4.87 -2.31 19.54
C GLU A 275 -3.90 -3.49 19.45
N GLN A 276 -4.25 -4.52 18.67
CA GLN A 276 -3.39 -5.67 18.45
C GLN A 276 -2.10 -5.29 17.70
N ALA A 277 -2.22 -4.42 16.69
CA ALA A 277 -1.05 -3.92 15.96
C ALA A 277 -0.08 -3.18 16.92
N GLU A 278 -0.60 -2.38 17.86
CA GLU A 278 0.19 -1.67 18.86
C GLU A 278 0.89 -2.64 19.81
N ASP A 279 0.20 -3.68 20.28
CA ASP A 279 0.76 -4.69 21.18
C ASP A 279 1.94 -5.45 20.54
N TYR A 280 1.82 -5.86 19.26
CA TYR A 280 2.91 -6.56 18.57
C TYR A 280 4.10 -5.65 18.31
N ILE A 281 3.87 -4.43 17.80
CA ILE A 281 4.98 -3.53 17.53
C ILE A 281 5.66 -3.02 18.82
N ALA A 282 4.93 -2.92 19.92
CA ALA A 282 5.51 -2.63 21.23
C ALA A 282 6.46 -3.75 21.69
N LYS A 283 6.13 -5.03 21.46
CA LYS A 283 7.01 -6.17 21.76
C LYS A 283 8.29 -6.14 20.91
N VAL A 284 8.20 -5.72 19.64
CA VAL A 284 9.39 -5.50 18.79
C VAL A 284 10.30 -4.44 19.40
N LEU A 285 9.75 -3.31 19.80
CA LEU A 285 10.50 -2.20 20.39
C LEU A 285 11.03 -2.49 21.80
N MET A 286 10.42 -3.43 22.56
CA MET A 286 11.00 -3.93 23.80
C MET A 286 12.30 -4.71 23.56
N GLN A 287 12.40 -5.43 22.44
CA GLN A 287 13.61 -6.18 22.08
C GLN A 287 14.66 -5.29 21.40
N ASN A 288 14.22 -4.39 20.55
CA ASN A 288 15.09 -3.44 19.83
C ASN A 288 14.53 -2.00 19.92
N PRO A 289 14.82 -1.27 21.00
CA PRO A 289 14.32 0.10 21.19
C PRO A 289 14.81 1.11 20.15
N SER A 290 15.90 0.82 19.44
CA SER A 290 16.49 1.69 18.43
C SER A 290 16.02 1.39 17.00
N ASP A 291 15.03 0.52 16.81
CA ASP A 291 14.45 0.24 15.51
C ASP A 291 13.55 1.41 15.07
N LEU A 292 14.15 2.32 14.30
CA LEU A 292 13.50 3.56 13.87
C LEU A 292 12.27 3.32 12.99
N ASP A 293 12.28 2.30 12.14
CA ASP A 293 11.14 1.98 11.29
C ASP A 293 9.95 1.46 12.13
N SER A 294 10.24 0.65 13.15
CA SER A 294 9.21 0.21 14.11
C SER A 294 8.67 1.36 14.96
N LEU A 295 9.50 2.36 15.32
CA LEU A 295 9.02 3.56 16.01
C LEU A 295 8.04 4.36 15.15
N LEU A 296 8.35 4.59 13.88
CA LEU A 296 7.45 5.29 12.96
C LEU A 296 6.17 4.50 12.70
N PHE A 297 6.29 3.18 12.52
CA PHE A 297 5.12 2.34 12.35
C PHE A 297 4.21 2.38 13.58
N ARG A 298 4.77 2.32 14.80
CA ARG A 298 4.02 2.47 16.04
C ARG A 298 3.33 3.83 16.14
N ALA A 299 4.01 4.92 15.77
CA ALA A 299 3.40 6.25 15.71
C ALA A 299 2.22 6.28 14.73
N LYS A 300 2.35 5.65 13.56
CA LYS A 300 1.28 5.50 12.56
C LYS A 300 0.07 4.73 13.12
N VAL A 301 0.30 3.62 13.83
CA VAL A 301 -0.76 2.84 14.50
C VAL A 301 -1.50 3.70 15.53
N LEU A 302 -0.77 4.43 16.38
CA LEU A 302 -1.34 5.31 17.40
C LEU A 302 -2.15 6.46 16.81
N ILE A 303 -1.72 7.05 15.71
CA ILE A 303 -2.50 8.07 14.98
C ILE A 303 -3.82 7.47 14.50
N LYS A 304 -3.80 6.26 13.94
CA LYS A 304 -4.99 5.58 13.44
C LYS A 304 -5.97 5.16 14.54
N SER A 305 -5.47 4.86 15.73
CA SER A 305 -6.29 4.62 16.92
C SER A 305 -6.69 5.89 17.68
N ASN A 306 -6.45 7.08 17.11
CA ASN A 306 -6.70 8.41 17.70
C ASN A 306 -5.90 8.69 19.00
N ASN A 307 -4.82 7.96 19.26
CA ASN A 307 -3.96 8.17 20.41
C ASN A 307 -2.82 9.16 20.10
N TYR A 308 -3.21 10.37 19.73
CA TYR A 308 -2.29 11.39 19.22
C TYR A 308 -1.19 11.80 20.20
N MET A 309 -1.48 11.86 21.51
CA MET A 309 -0.48 12.26 22.51
C MET A 309 0.70 11.31 22.56
N ARG A 310 0.43 9.99 22.57
CA ARG A 310 1.51 8.98 22.52
C ARG A 310 2.24 8.99 21.17
N ALA A 311 1.52 9.20 20.07
CA ALA A 311 2.13 9.34 18.75
C ALA A 311 3.09 10.52 18.68
N ILE A 312 2.71 11.68 19.23
CA ILE A 312 3.58 12.87 19.31
C ILE A 312 4.86 12.56 20.06
N SER A 313 4.76 11.94 21.25
CA SER A 313 5.93 11.58 22.06
C SER A 313 6.89 10.67 21.29
N LEU A 314 6.38 9.69 20.51
CA LEU A 314 7.23 8.84 19.67
C LEU A 314 7.86 9.63 18.50
N LEU A 315 7.11 10.51 17.87
CA LEU A 315 7.65 11.36 16.79
C LEU A 315 8.69 12.34 17.31
N ASP A 316 8.52 12.88 18.52
CA ASP A 316 9.53 13.75 19.16
C ASP A 316 10.81 12.97 19.48
N THR A 317 10.68 11.72 19.94
CA THR A 317 11.83 10.82 20.15
C THR A 317 12.53 10.49 18.83
N TYR A 318 11.76 10.20 17.78
CA TYR A 318 12.29 9.90 16.45
C TYR A 318 13.06 11.09 15.86
N ALA A 319 12.54 12.32 16.03
CA ALA A 319 13.16 13.54 15.50
C ALA A 319 14.59 13.77 15.98
N LEU A 320 14.96 13.25 17.16
CA LEU A 320 16.31 13.32 17.70
C LEU A 320 17.34 12.49 16.88
N GLN A 321 16.84 11.56 16.07
CA GLN A 321 17.66 10.65 15.27
C GLN A 321 17.66 11.05 13.78
N ASP A 322 16.47 11.28 13.22
CA ASP A 322 16.30 11.61 11.79
C ASP A 322 15.01 12.41 11.57
N GLU A 323 15.10 13.73 11.54
CA GLU A 323 13.97 14.62 11.27
C GLU A 323 13.70 14.86 9.78
N GLU A 324 14.46 14.24 8.90
CA GLU A 324 14.34 14.43 7.45
C GLU A 324 13.68 13.24 6.74
N LYS A 325 13.48 12.13 7.43
CA LYS A 325 12.82 10.94 6.88
C LYS A 325 11.42 11.28 6.35
N LYS A 326 11.11 10.82 5.15
CA LYS A 326 9.82 11.06 4.47
C LYS A 326 8.61 10.71 5.35
N GLU A 327 8.59 9.50 5.88
CA GLU A 327 7.51 8.98 6.70
C GLU A 327 7.31 9.81 7.97
N TYR A 328 8.40 10.23 8.62
CA TYR A 328 8.34 11.12 9.77
C TYR A 328 7.67 12.45 9.43
N LEU A 329 8.11 13.09 8.33
CA LEU A 329 7.58 14.40 7.91
C LEU A 329 6.08 14.32 7.59
N ILE A 330 5.64 13.25 6.90
CA ILE A 330 4.21 13.03 6.61
C ILE A 330 3.42 12.83 7.91
N LEU A 331 3.86 11.95 8.82
CA LEU A 331 3.17 11.69 10.08
C LEU A 331 3.14 12.93 10.98
N ARG A 332 4.23 13.69 11.03
CA ARG A 332 4.32 14.94 11.80
C ARG A 332 3.34 15.99 11.26
N SER A 333 3.33 16.19 9.96
CA SER A 333 2.39 17.11 9.31
C SER A 333 0.93 16.69 9.53
N LEU A 334 0.64 15.39 9.44
CA LEU A 334 -0.69 14.83 9.70
C LEU A 334 -1.18 15.15 11.13
N VAL A 335 -0.34 14.93 12.14
CA VAL A 335 -0.68 15.22 13.54
C VAL A 335 -0.88 16.72 13.77
N GLN A 336 -0.05 17.56 13.18
CA GLN A 336 -0.19 19.01 13.23
C GLN A 336 -1.54 19.47 12.63
N TYR A 337 -1.96 18.86 11.53
CA TYR A 337 -3.22 19.16 10.87
C TYR A 337 -4.43 18.60 11.65
N GLU A 338 -4.44 17.29 11.94
CA GLU A 338 -5.63 16.61 12.46
C GLU A 338 -5.84 16.82 13.97
N TRP A 339 -4.77 16.80 14.75
CA TRP A 339 -4.85 16.94 16.21
C TRP A 339 -4.64 18.37 16.68
N SER A 340 -3.50 18.97 16.35
CA SER A 340 -3.16 20.31 16.82
C SER A 340 -3.96 21.40 16.13
N LYS A 341 -4.67 21.07 15.02
CA LYS A 341 -5.38 22.02 14.14
C LYS A 341 -4.50 23.18 13.66
N ASN A 342 -3.19 22.97 13.66
CA ASN A 342 -2.21 23.97 13.24
C ASN A 342 -1.86 23.76 11.76
N VAL A 343 -2.71 24.31 10.89
CA VAL A 343 -2.55 24.21 9.43
C VAL A 343 -1.22 24.82 8.98
N SER A 344 -0.80 25.94 9.56
CA SER A 344 0.45 26.61 9.18
C SER A 344 1.68 25.75 9.47
N ALA A 345 1.74 25.12 10.64
CA ALA A 345 2.84 24.19 10.96
C ALA A 345 2.81 22.95 10.05
N SER A 346 1.63 22.41 9.78
CA SER A 346 1.46 21.28 8.85
C SER A 346 1.95 21.61 7.45
N VAL A 347 1.60 22.79 6.93
CA VAL A 347 2.08 23.29 5.62
C VAL A 347 3.61 23.42 5.62
N SER A 348 4.20 24.06 6.63
CA SER A 348 5.65 24.22 6.71
C SER A 348 6.38 22.86 6.74
N THR A 349 5.84 21.88 7.45
CA THR A 349 6.42 20.54 7.54
C THR A 349 6.35 19.80 6.19
N ILE A 350 5.20 19.87 5.48
CA ILE A 350 5.08 19.22 4.17
C ILE A 350 5.88 19.94 3.08
N GLU A 351 6.06 21.27 3.19
CA GLU A 351 6.96 22.04 2.32
C GLU A 351 8.42 21.59 2.46
N LYS A 352 8.87 21.31 3.72
CA LYS A 352 10.18 20.67 3.96
C LYS A 352 10.26 19.30 3.28
N ALA A 353 9.21 18.48 3.40
CA ALA A 353 9.16 17.18 2.75
C ALA A 353 9.24 17.28 1.21
N ILE A 354 8.49 18.19 0.60
CA ILE A 354 8.53 18.42 -0.87
C ILE A 354 9.93 18.84 -1.33
N LYS A 355 10.63 19.65 -0.54
CA LYS A 355 11.99 20.08 -0.87
C LYS A 355 12.98 18.91 -0.89
N LEU A 356 12.83 17.96 0.04
CA LEU A 356 13.69 16.77 0.14
C LEU A 356 13.28 15.67 -0.84
N TYR A 357 11.99 15.53 -1.10
CA TYR A 357 11.38 14.45 -1.90
C TYR A 357 10.42 15.02 -2.95
N PRO A 358 10.92 15.78 -3.95
CA PRO A 358 10.07 16.59 -4.85
C PRO A 358 9.17 15.80 -5.78
N ASP A 359 9.49 14.53 -6.04
CA ASP A 359 8.75 13.65 -6.96
C ASP A 359 8.17 12.40 -6.25
N ASP A 360 8.25 12.37 -4.92
CA ASP A 360 7.69 11.27 -4.16
C ASP A 360 6.16 11.36 -4.09
N SER A 361 5.49 10.31 -4.57
CA SER A 361 4.03 10.28 -4.68
C SER A 361 3.30 10.43 -3.35
N ASP A 362 3.84 9.90 -2.24
CA ASP A 362 3.19 9.97 -0.92
C ASP A 362 3.25 11.41 -0.37
N VAL A 363 4.40 12.07 -0.55
CA VAL A 363 4.60 13.47 -0.16
C VAL A 363 3.67 14.39 -0.97
N LEU A 364 3.64 14.20 -2.29
CA LEU A 364 2.78 14.97 -3.18
C LEU A 364 1.30 14.72 -2.91
N LEU A 365 0.91 13.47 -2.61
CA LEU A 365 -0.47 13.12 -2.28
C LEU A 365 -0.91 13.78 -0.97
N PHE A 366 -0.04 13.79 0.05
CA PHE A 366 -0.36 14.47 1.29
C PHE A 366 -0.43 16.00 1.11
N ALA A 367 0.42 16.58 0.29
CA ALA A 367 0.35 18.01 -0.07
C ALA A 367 -0.96 18.35 -0.80
N ALA A 368 -1.38 17.50 -1.75
CA ALA A 368 -2.66 17.64 -2.43
C ALA A 368 -3.83 17.57 -1.44
N LYS A 369 -3.82 16.56 -0.55
CA LYS A 369 -4.81 16.39 0.51
C LYS A 369 -4.88 17.61 1.42
N LEU A 370 -3.76 18.06 1.96
CA LEU A 370 -3.70 19.19 2.88
C LEU A 370 -4.24 20.48 2.22
N SER A 371 -3.85 20.72 0.96
CA SER A 371 -4.35 21.86 0.19
C SER A 371 -5.85 21.76 -0.10
N ASP A 372 -6.35 20.55 -0.39
CA ASP A 372 -7.78 20.30 -0.67
C ASP A 372 -8.65 20.50 0.57
N ASP A 373 -8.27 19.88 1.69
CA ASP A 373 -9.03 19.86 2.94
C ASP A 373 -9.04 21.23 3.66
N SER A 374 -7.91 21.95 3.63
CA SER A 374 -7.74 23.20 4.37
C SER A 374 -7.93 24.46 3.52
N PHE A 375 -8.10 24.31 2.20
CA PHE A 375 -8.22 25.44 1.25
C PHE A 375 -7.01 26.39 1.25
N VAL A 376 -5.83 25.88 1.59
CA VAL A 376 -4.58 26.64 1.57
C VAL A 376 -3.68 26.24 0.42
N LEU A 377 -2.80 27.14 0.03
CA LEU A 377 -1.75 26.83 -0.93
C LEU A 377 -0.54 26.26 -0.19
N VAL A 378 0.04 25.19 -0.72
CA VAL A 378 1.32 24.62 -0.29
C VAL A 378 2.37 25.03 -1.33
N ASN A 379 3.48 25.65 -0.92
CA ASN A 379 4.45 26.29 -1.84
C ASN A 379 3.77 27.19 -2.90
N GLY A 380 2.69 27.88 -2.54
CA GLY A 380 1.94 28.71 -3.48
C GLY A 380 1.14 27.94 -4.55
N LYS A 381 0.99 26.62 -4.41
CA LYS A 381 0.29 25.74 -5.36
C LYS A 381 -0.95 25.13 -4.72
N SER A 382 -1.99 24.92 -5.53
CA SER A 382 -3.23 24.25 -5.13
C SER A 382 -3.15 22.74 -5.36
N SER A 383 -4.14 22.01 -4.84
CA SER A 383 -4.17 20.53 -4.84
C SER A 383 -4.07 19.91 -6.25
N ASP A 384 -4.64 20.53 -7.29
CA ASP A 384 -4.52 20.07 -8.68
C ASP A 384 -3.08 20.00 -9.17
N PHE A 385 -2.22 20.95 -8.79
CA PHE A 385 -0.80 20.93 -9.19
C PHE A 385 -0.08 19.66 -8.73
N TYR A 386 -0.27 19.26 -7.48
CA TYR A 386 0.33 18.06 -6.93
C TYR A 386 -0.31 16.80 -7.48
N ALA A 387 -1.63 16.83 -7.60
CA ALA A 387 -2.39 15.72 -8.16
C ALA A 387 -1.99 15.42 -9.62
N GLU A 388 -1.82 16.43 -10.45
CA GLU A 388 -1.37 16.26 -11.85
C GLU A 388 0.04 15.69 -11.96
N LYS A 389 0.96 16.08 -11.07
CA LYS A 389 2.28 15.45 -10.98
C LYS A 389 2.19 13.96 -10.72
N ILE A 390 1.34 13.55 -9.78
CA ILE A 390 1.11 12.13 -9.50
C ILE A 390 0.48 11.43 -10.70
N LEU A 391 -0.53 12.04 -11.32
CA LEU A 391 -1.25 11.47 -12.46
C LEU A 391 -0.39 11.32 -13.72
N SER A 392 0.69 12.10 -13.85
CA SER A 392 1.66 11.94 -14.94
C SER A 392 2.44 10.62 -14.87
N VAL A 393 2.63 10.05 -13.66
CA VAL A 393 3.34 8.78 -13.42
C VAL A 393 2.37 7.66 -13.10
N GLN A 394 1.30 7.97 -12.37
CA GLN A 394 0.26 7.03 -11.92
C GLN A 394 -1.11 7.50 -12.42
N PRO A 395 -1.46 7.32 -13.70
CA PRO A 395 -2.67 7.89 -14.29
C PRO A 395 -3.99 7.41 -13.67
N GLU A 396 -3.97 6.31 -12.91
CA GLU A 396 -5.13 5.68 -12.29
C GLU A 396 -5.18 5.88 -10.77
N ASN A 397 -4.34 6.74 -10.22
CA ASN A 397 -4.37 7.07 -8.80
C ASN A 397 -5.68 7.80 -8.44
N THR A 398 -6.59 7.09 -7.78
CA THR A 398 -7.95 7.57 -7.50
C THR A 398 -7.97 8.75 -6.54
N ASP A 399 -7.06 8.81 -5.59
CA ASP A 399 -6.96 9.94 -4.65
C ASP A 399 -6.47 11.20 -5.36
N ALA A 400 -5.45 11.08 -6.22
CA ALA A 400 -4.97 12.20 -7.03
C ALA A 400 -6.06 12.69 -8.00
N LEU A 401 -6.79 11.77 -8.66
CA LEU A 401 -7.94 12.13 -9.49
C LEU A 401 -8.98 12.94 -8.69
N LYS A 402 -9.30 12.49 -7.48
CA LYS A 402 -10.27 13.15 -6.60
C LYS A 402 -9.83 14.56 -6.22
N TYR A 403 -8.58 14.75 -5.79
CA TYR A 403 -8.07 16.08 -5.43
C TYR A 403 -7.99 17.02 -6.62
N ALA A 404 -7.61 16.53 -7.81
CA ALA A 404 -7.65 17.32 -9.02
C ALA A 404 -9.08 17.75 -9.39
N VAL A 405 -10.04 16.81 -9.39
CA VAL A 405 -11.45 17.09 -9.67
C VAL A 405 -12.01 18.13 -8.69
N ASN A 406 -11.78 17.97 -7.38
CA ASN A 406 -12.24 18.93 -6.37
C ASN A 406 -11.67 20.33 -6.61
N SER A 407 -10.38 20.42 -6.93
CA SER A 407 -9.73 21.70 -7.21
C SER A 407 -10.30 22.37 -8.44
N TYR A 408 -10.51 21.63 -9.54
CA TYR A 408 -11.10 22.17 -10.76
C TYR A 408 -12.55 22.60 -10.60
N ILE A 409 -13.35 21.87 -9.80
CA ILE A 409 -14.71 22.29 -9.43
C ILE A 409 -14.67 23.65 -8.71
N ARG A 410 -13.77 23.83 -7.73
CA ARG A 410 -13.62 25.10 -7.01
C ARG A 410 -13.19 26.26 -7.91
N LYS A 411 -12.33 25.96 -8.90
CA LYS A 411 -11.90 26.94 -9.91
C LYS A 411 -12.95 27.20 -10.99
N LYS A 412 -14.09 26.47 -10.98
CA LYS A 412 -15.12 26.48 -12.02
C LYS A 412 -14.59 26.05 -13.39
N GLU A 413 -13.51 25.27 -13.42
CA GLU A 413 -12.89 24.72 -14.64
C GLU A 413 -13.52 23.35 -14.97
N PHE A 414 -14.84 23.35 -15.21
CA PHE A 414 -15.64 22.13 -15.32
C PHE A 414 -15.25 21.22 -16.48
N GLU A 415 -14.77 21.77 -17.60
CA GLU A 415 -14.30 20.93 -18.71
C GLU A 415 -13.05 20.11 -18.34
N LYS A 416 -12.13 20.66 -17.55
CA LYS A 416 -10.99 19.89 -17.03
C LYS A 416 -11.46 18.84 -16.00
N ALA A 417 -12.36 19.22 -15.12
CA ALA A 417 -12.93 18.32 -14.13
C ALA A 417 -13.67 17.13 -14.79
N TYR A 418 -14.34 17.35 -15.92
CA TYR A 418 -15.17 16.34 -16.59
C TYR A 418 -14.37 15.08 -16.97
N GLY A 419 -13.25 15.24 -17.68
CA GLY A 419 -12.44 14.09 -18.12
C GLY A 419 -11.90 13.26 -16.95
N LEU A 420 -11.38 13.95 -15.91
CA LEU A 420 -10.85 13.29 -14.72
C LEU A 420 -11.94 12.64 -13.88
N SER A 421 -13.08 13.31 -13.72
CA SER A 421 -14.21 12.78 -12.96
C SER A 421 -14.84 11.56 -13.64
N LYS A 422 -14.94 11.56 -14.97
CA LYS A 422 -15.40 10.41 -15.76
C LYS A 422 -14.49 9.20 -15.53
N LYS A 423 -13.17 9.41 -15.55
CA LYS A 423 -12.19 8.37 -15.25
C LYS A 423 -12.31 7.89 -13.80
N LEU A 424 -12.45 8.82 -12.84
CA LEU A 424 -12.58 8.50 -11.42
C LEU A 424 -13.80 7.62 -11.15
N VAL A 425 -14.96 7.93 -11.74
CA VAL A 425 -16.17 7.11 -11.59
C VAL A 425 -16.02 5.73 -12.23
N SER A 426 -15.28 5.62 -13.35
CA SER A 426 -15.03 4.31 -13.97
C SER A 426 -14.11 3.41 -13.13
N LEU A 427 -13.15 4.00 -12.41
CA LEU A 427 -12.23 3.27 -11.53
C LEU A 427 -12.86 2.94 -10.16
N SER A 428 -13.79 3.78 -9.69
CA SER A 428 -14.43 3.64 -8.37
C SER A 428 -15.95 3.81 -8.48
N PRO A 429 -16.66 2.88 -9.15
CA PRO A 429 -18.10 2.99 -9.41
C PRO A 429 -18.96 2.86 -8.15
N GLU A 430 -18.39 2.32 -7.08
CA GLU A 430 -19.07 2.14 -5.79
C GLU A 430 -19.05 3.41 -4.91
N ASP A 431 -18.15 4.37 -5.17
CA ASP A 431 -18.10 5.65 -4.44
C ASP A 431 -19.21 6.59 -4.93
N SER A 432 -20.30 6.62 -4.18
CA SER A 432 -21.46 7.48 -4.48
C SER A 432 -21.13 8.99 -4.43
N GLY A 433 -20.09 9.39 -3.72
CA GLY A 433 -19.60 10.77 -3.70
C GLY A 433 -19.01 11.20 -5.05
N ASN A 434 -18.27 10.30 -5.70
CA ASN A 434 -17.75 10.52 -7.04
C ASN A 434 -18.86 10.62 -8.08
N VAL A 435 -19.89 9.77 -7.95
CA VAL A 435 -21.09 9.80 -8.82
C VAL A 435 -21.83 11.14 -8.68
N LEU A 436 -22.04 11.60 -7.44
CA LEU A 436 -22.66 12.91 -7.19
C LEU A 436 -21.86 14.06 -7.81
N SER A 437 -20.53 14.06 -7.62
CA SER A 437 -19.64 15.08 -8.18
C SER A 437 -19.68 15.08 -9.70
N PHE A 438 -19.65 13.91 -10.34
CA PHE A 438 -19.74 13.79 -11.80
C PHE A 438 -21.07 14.33 -12.34
N CYS A 439 -22.20 13.98 -11.72
CA CYS A 439 -23.50 14.51 -12.10
C CYS A 439 -23.55 16.05 -11.98
N ASN A 440 -22.98 16.61 -10.92
CA ASN A 440 -22.93 18.07 -10.74
C ASN A 440 -22.08 18.73 -11.83
N ILE A 441 -20.93 18.15 -12.20
CA ILE A 441 -20.10 18.65 -13.31
C ILE A 441 -20.88 18.63 -14.63
N LEU A 442 -21.62 17.54 -14.92
CA LEU A 442 -22.44 17.45 -16.11
C LEU A 442 -23.55 18.52 -16.15
N ILE A 443 -24.16 18.82 -14.99
CA ILE A 443 -25.17 19.88 -14.88
C ILE A 443 -24.56 21.25 -15.17
N GLU A 444 -23.39 21.56 -14.60
CA GLU A 444 -22.68 22.83 -14.84
C GLU A 444 -22.28 23.00 -16.33
N LEU A 445 -21.88 21.91 -16.97
CA LEU A 445 -21.57 21.86 -18.40
C LEU A 445 -22.84 21.83 -19.29
N LYS A 446 -24.04 21.89 -18.70
CA LYS A 446 -25.33 21.79 -19.41
C LYS A 446 -25.53 20.47 -20.19
N LYS A 447 -24.77 19.42 -19.85
CA LYS A 447 -24.88 18.07 -20.41
C LYS A 447 -25.96 17.26 -19.64
N VAL A 448 -27.15 17.82 -19.50
CA VAL A 448 -28.18 17.31 -18.57
C VAL A 448 -28.74 15.96 -19.01
N ASP A 449 -28.85 15.73 -20.31
CA ASP A 449 -29.32 14.45 -20.86
C ASP A 449 -28.29 13.33 -20.59
N GLU A 450 -26.99 13.62 -20.73
CA GLU A 450 -25.93 12.69 -20.37
C GLU A 450 -25.99 12.36 -18.89
N ALA A 451 -26.17 13.38 -18.04
CA ALA A 451 -26.33 13.18 -16.59
C ALA A 451 -27.52 12.28 -16.25
N TYR A 452 -28.65 12.48 -16.91
CA TYR A 452 -29.85 11.68 -16.68
C TYR A 452 -29.66 10.21 -17.11
N GLN A 453 -29.10 9.98 -18.28
CA GLN A 453 -28.80 8.64 -18.79
C GLN A 453 -27.83 7.90 -17.87
N PHE A 454 -26.83 8.61 -17.34
CA PHE A 454 -25.83 8.06 -16.45
C PHE A 454 -26.43 7.69 -15.07
N ILE A 455 -27.18 8.60 -14.43
CA ILE A 455 -27.61 8.41 -13.03
C ILE A 455 -28.83 7.49 -12.88
N LEU A 456 -29.73 7.43 -13.86
CA LEU A 456 -30.97 6.68 -13.76
C LEU A 456 -30.79 5.18 -13.44
N PRO A 457 -29.90 4.42 -14.11
CA PRO A 457 -29.68 3.02 -13.78
C PRO A 457 -29.06 2.84 -12.39
N ILE A 458 -28.17 3.75 -11.96
CA ILE A 458 -27.53 3.71 -10.64
C ILE A 458 -28.57 4.00 -9.54
N TYR A 459 -29.42 5.00 -9.73
CA TYR A 459 -30.48 5.33 -8.80
C TYR A 459 -31.45 4.15 -8.58
N ARG A 460 -31.84 3.44 -9.63
CA ARG A 460 -32.71 2.26 -9.54
C ARG A 460 -32.12 1.14 -8.67
N GLN A 461 -30.81 1.03 -8.62
CA GLN A 461 -30.12 0.01 -7.83
C GLN A 461 -29.82 0.47 -6.39
N LYS A 462 -29.62 1.78 -6.17
CA LYS A 462 -29.11 2.35 -4.91
C LYS A 462 -30.05 3.46 -4.37
N MET A 463 -31.35 3.25 -4.37
CA MET A 463 -32.34 4.25 -3.92
C MET A 463 -32.22 4.67 -2.45
N GLN A 464 -31.45 3.94 -1.63
CA GLN A 464 -31.21 4.25 -0.21
C GLN A 464 -29.93 5.05 0.02
N ASP A 465 -29.09 5.23 -1.00
CA ASP A 465 -27.86 6.00 -0.88
C ASP A 465 -28.16 7.50 -1.03
N GLU A 466 -27.92 8.26 0.04
CA GLU A 466 -28.23 9.70 0.07
C GLU A 466 -27.53 10.48 -1.05
N ASN A 467 -26.27 10.15 -1.41
CA ASN A 467 -25.54 10.83 -2.47
C ASN A 467 -26.13 10.53 -3.85
N ILE A 468 -26.52 9.29 -4.09
CA ILE A 468 -27.17 8.89 -5.34
C ILE A 468 -28.53 9.57 -5.49
N VAL A 469 -29.30 9.62 -4.41
CA VAL A 469 -30.60 10.33 -4.38
C VAL A 469 -30.39 11.83 -4.63
N GLN A 470 -29.38 12.44 -4.02
CA GLN A 470 -29.05 13.85 -4.25
C GLN A 470 -28.66 14.12 -5.71
N ALA A 471 -27.82 13.25 -6.28
CA ALA A 471 -27.43 13.34 -7.69
C ALA A 471 -28.65 13.26 -8.60
N TYR A 472 -29.51 12.25 -8.39
CA TYR A 472 -30.70 12.05 -9.23
C TYR A 472 -31.68 13.23 -9.16
N ILE A 473 -32.02 13.69 -7.95
CA ILE A 473 -32.87 14.86 -7.77
C ILE A 473 -32.26 16.11 -8.42
N SER A 474 -30.95 16.33 -8.29
CA SER A 474 -30.28 17.47 -8.92
C SER A 474 -30.38 17.43 -10.44
N VAL A 475 -30.23 16.24 -11.03
CA VAL A 475 -30.37 16.03 -12.47
C VAL A 475 -31.83 16.23 -12.92
N LEU A 476 -32.82 15.73 -12.17
CA LEU A 476 -34.23 15.93 -12.47
C LEU A 476 -34.62 17.41 -12.47
N VAL A 477 -34.16 18.17 -11.47
CA VAL A 477 -34.41 19.62 -11.39
C VAL A 477 -33.75 20.34 -12.58
N ALA A 478 -32.49 20.01 -12.90
CA ALA A 478 -31.75 20.62 -14.02
C ALA A 478 -32.38 20.28 -15.38
N SER A 479 -32.92 19.06 -15.56
CA SER A 479 -33.59 18.59 -16.77
C SER A 479 -35.05 19.03 -16.86
N LYS A 480 -35.54 19.83 -15.90
CA LYS A 480 -36.92 20.30 -15.81
C LYS A 480 -37.99 19.18 -15.71
N ARG A 481 -37.61 18.02 -15.18
CA ARG A 481 -38.51 16.90 -14.89
C ARG A 481 -39.25 17.15 -13.56
N THR A 482 -40.02 18.24 -13.52
CA THR A 482 -40.58 18.83 -12.29
C THR A 482 -41.51 17.91 -11.54
N GLN A 483 -42.38 17.16 -12.24
CA GLN A 483 -43.33 16.23 -11.61
C GLN A 483 -42.64 15.07 -10.92
N GLU A 484 -41.65 14.47 -11.58
CA GLU A 484 -40.88 13.36 -11.04
C GLU A 484 -40.04 13.82 -9.84
N ALA A 485 -39.34 14.96 -9.94
CA ALA A 485 -38.60 15.54 -8.85
C ALA A 485 -39.49 15.86 -7.63
N SER A 486 -40.66 16.48 -7.85
CA SER A 486 -41.59 16.82 -6.78
C SER A 486 -42.15 15.57 -6.08
N SER A 487 -42.50 14.53 -6.83
CA SER A 487 -42.97 13.26 -6.28
C SER A 487 -41.94 12.62 -5.36
N ILE A 488 -40.68 12.51 -5.83
CA ILE A 488 -39.59 11.92 -5.05
C ILE A 488 -39.26 12.76 -3.81
N ILE A 489 -39.19 14.08 -3.94
CA ILE A 489 -38.92 14.97 -2.80
C ILE A 489 -40.03 14.83 -1.76
N SER A 490 -41.31 14.84 -2.16
CA SER A 490 -42.44 14.73 -1.24
C SER A 490 -42.48 13.38 -0.51
N SER A 491 -42.09 12.29 -1.17
CA SER A 491 -42.02 10.96 -0.56
C SER A 491 -40.88 10.83 0.46
N LEU A 492 -39.76 11.52 0.25
CA LEU A 492 -38.57 11.42 1.10
C LEU A 492 -38.60 12.38 2.32
N LEU A 493 -39.24 13.55 2.19
CA LEU A 493 -39.23 14.59 3.22
C LEU A 493 -39.64 14.11 4.62
N PRO A 494 -40.65 13.24 4.82
CA PRO A 494 -41.06 12.84 6.16
C PRO A 494 -40.00 12.07 6.93
N SER A 495 -39.25 11.18 6.25
CA SER A 495 -38.27 10.26 6.84
C SER A 495 -36.81 10.68 6.66
N ALA A 496 -36.55 11.74 5.93
CA ALA A 496 -35.16 12.18 5.61
C ALA A 496 -34.40 12.63 6.85
N SER A 497 -33.06 12.44 6.81
CA SER A 497 -32.13 13.01 7.78
C SER A 497 -32.19 14.55 7.76
N VAL A 498 -31.79 15.20 8.86
CA VAL A 498 -31.80 16.68 8.95
C VAL A 498 -31.00 17.32 7.81
N LYS A 499 -29.84 16.74 7.44
CA LYS A 499 -29.03 17.20 6.32
C LYS A 499 -29.78 17.01 4.98
N MET A 500 -30.38 15.86 4.80
CA MET A 500 -31.15 15.55 3.59
C MET A 500 -32.39 16.44 3.48
N LYS A 501 -33.12 16.72 4.56
CA LYS A 501 -34.23 17.68 4.57
C LYS A 501 -33.84 19.05 4.06
N SER A 502 -32.69 19.57 4.51
CA SER A 502 -32.16 20.86 4.02
C SER A 502 -31.94 20.85 2.50
N PHE A 503 -31.33 19.77 1.98
CA PHE A 503 -31.13 19.62 0.54
C PHE A 503 -32.46 19.49 -0.21
N LEU A 504 -33.41 18.70 0.28
CA LEU A 504 -34.72 18.48 -0.36
C LEU A 504 -35.53 19.80 -0.45
N TYR A 505 -35.59 20.56 0.64
CA TYR A 505 -36.25 21.89 0.63
C TYR A 505 -35.52 22.86 -0.32
N TYR A 506 -34.19 22.88 -0.34
CA TYR A 506 -33.43 23.68 -1.30
C TYR A 506 -33.80 23.33 -2.74
N LYS A 507 -33.83 22.04 -3.11
CA LYS A 507 -34.18 21.60 -4.47
C LYS A 507 -35.65 21.84 -4.78
N LYS A 508 -36.56 21.67 -3.80
CA LYS A 508 -37.97 21.96 -3.92
C LYS A 508 -38.22 23.43 -4.28
N SER A 509 -37.46 24.36 -3.74
CA SER A 509 -37.56 25.79 -4.04
C SER A 509 -37.41 26.15 -5.53
N PHE A 510 -36.80 25.29 -6.35
CA PHE A 510 -36.70 25.47 -7.79
C PHE A 510 -37.92 24.95 -8.57
N LEU A 511 -38.77 24.16 -7.93
CA LEU A 511 -39.95 23.55 -8.52
C LEU A 511 -41.22 24.38 -8.26
N GLU A 512 -41.15 25.37 -7.35
CA GLU A 512 -42.28 26.18 -6.95
C GLU A 512 -42.63 27.24 -8.01
N ASN A 513 -43.94 27.39 -8.25
CA ASN A 513 -44.44 28.37 -9.21
C ASN A 513 -44.51 29.82 -8.64
N SER A 514 -44.47 29.96 -7.31
CA SER A 514 -44.48 31.28 -6.67
C SER A 514 -43.20 31.55 -5.92
N VAL A 515 -42.78 32.82 -5.94
CA VAL A 515 -41.56 33.24 -5.20
C VAL A 515 -41.77 33.12 -3.68
N GLU A 516 -43.04 33.30 -3.22
CA GLU A 516 -43.39 33.16 -1.80
C GLU A 516 -43.19 31.74 -1.31
N ASN A 517 -43.60 30.73 -2.09
CA ASN A 517 -43.38 29.32 -1.80
C ASN A 517 -41.88 28.96 -1.85
N SER A 518 -41.16 29.45 -2.87
CA SER A 518 -39.72 29.26 -2.95
C SER A 518 -38.98 29.82 -1.71
N LEU A 519 -39.40 31.00 -1.23
CA LEU A 519 -38.85 31.58 0.00
C LEU A 519 -39.19 30.77 1.24
N ALA A 520 -40.43 30.19 1.31
CA ALA A 520 -40.85 29.33 2.42
C ALA A 520 -40.00 28.03 2.46
N ASP A 521 -39.79 27.41 1.33
CA ASP A 521 -38.94 26.21 1.23
C ASP A 521 -37.46 26.50 1.58
N LEU A 522 -36.91 27.62 1.11
CA LEU A 522 -35.54 28.01 1.46
C LEU A 522 -35.37 28.29 2.96
N ARG A 523 -36.38 28.89 3.61
CA ARG A 523 -36.39 29.05 5.08
C ARG A 523 -36.46 27.68 5.78
N SER A 524 -37.26 26.75 5.31
CA SER A 524 -37.34 25.37 5.83
C SER A 524 -36.00 24.65 5.66
N SER A 525 -35.30 24.88 4.53
CA SER A 525 -33.95 24.39 4.33
C SER A 525 -32.99 24.92 5.40
N LEU A 526 -33.03 26.23 5.69
CA LEU A 526 -32.17 26.85 6.71
C LEU A 526 -32.56 26.48 8.14
N ILE A 527 -33.84 26.20 8.42
CA ILE A 527 -34.27 25.63 9.71
C ILE A 527 -33.60 24.26 9.93
N SER A 528 -33.55 23.44 8.87
CA SER A 528 -32.89 22.14 8.93
C SER A 528 -31.36 22.25 8.97
N ASN A 529 -30.77 23.18 8.22
CA ASN A 529 -29.33 23.44 8.22
C ASN A 529 -29.04 24.94 8.04
N PRO A 530 -28.83 25.69 9.14
CA PRO A 530 -28.56 27.14 9.08
C PRO A 530 -27.29 27.52 8.30
N ARG A 531 -26.42 26.54 8.03
CA ARG A 531 -25.15 26.73 7.30
C ARG A 531 -25.23 26.30 5.83
N ASN A 532 -26.42 26.09 5.28
CA ASN A 532 -26.60 25.72 3.88
C ASN A 532 -26.32 26.95 2.99
N ILE A 533 -25.10 27.02 2.46
CA ILE A 533 -24.63 28.14 1.61
C ILE A 533 -25.47 28.27 0.35
N ASP A 534 -25.89 27.16 -0.27
CA ASP A 534 -26.69 27.18 -1.49
C ASP A 534 -28.06 27.83 -1.24
N SER A 535 -28.69 27.52 -0.11
CA SER A 535 -29.97 28.14 0.29
C SER A 535 -29.81 29.62 0.64
N LEU A 536 -28.72 29.98 1.33
CA LEU A 536 -28.42 31.38 1.62
C LEU A 536 -28.15 32.16 0.33
N PHE A 537 -27.41 31.59 -0.61
CA PHE A 537 -27.11 32.25 -1.88
C PHE A 537 -28.36 32.42 -2.74
N ARG A 538 -29.22 31.39 -2.79
CA ARG A 538 -30.49 31.50 -3.50
C ARG A 538 -31.41 32.55 -2.90
N LEU A 539 -31.44 32.68 -1.58
CA LEU A 539 -32.18 33.80 -0.90
C LEU A 539 -31.58 35.15 -1.27
N TYR A 540 -30.26 35.27 -1.30
CA TYR A 540 -29.59 36.47 -1.80
C TYR A 540 -30.04 36.80 -3.22
N GLU A 541 -30.02 35.86 -4.16
CA GLU A 541 -30.43 36.06 -5.56
C GLU A 541 -31.87 36.53 -5.66
N ILE A 542 -32.81 35.88 -4.95
CA ILE A 542 -34.22 36.24 -4.98
C ILE A 542 -34.45 37.66 -4.45
N TYR A 543 -33.83 38.03 -3.31
CA TYR A 543 -33.98 39.35 -2.76
C TYR A 543 -33.27 40.44 -3.58
N PHE A 544 -32.14 40.09 -4.22
CA PHE A 544 -31.48 40.98 -5.17
C PHE A 544 -32.35 41.27 -6.41
N GLN A 545 -32.97 40.25 -6.97
CA GLN A 545 -33.93 40.42 -8.09
C GLN A 545 -35.17 41.26 -7.69
N LYS A 546 -35.63 41.09 -6.45
CA LYS A 546 -36.72 41.93 -5.87
C LYS A 546 -36.29 43.32 -5.53
N LYS A 547 -35.00 43.69 -5.73
CA LYS A 547 -34.38 44.97 -5.34
C LYS A 547 -34.44 45.24 -3.82
N ASP A 548 -34.68 44.21 -2.99
CA ASP A 548 -34.56 44.31 -1.53
C ASP A 548 -33.09 44.08 -1.13
N TYR A 549 -32.26 45.07 -1.43
CA TYR A 549 -30.81 44.98 -1.26
C TYR A 549 -30.38 44.79 0.21
N ARG A 550 -31.18 45.26 1.17
CA ARG A 550 -30.91 45.07 2.61
C ARG A 550 -31.03 43.57 2.99
N LYS A 551 -32.08 42.91 2.57
CA LYS A 551 -32.24 41.45 2.81
C LYS A 551 -31.23 40.65 2.02
N ALA A 552 -30.96 41.02 0.79
CA ALA A 552 -29.91 40.36 -0.02
C ALA A 552 -28.56 40.42 0.73
N GLN A 553 -28.17 41.60 1.24
CA GLN A 553 -26.94 41.78 2.00
C GLN A 553 -26.92 40.96 3.30
N TYR A 554 -28.06 40.82 3.99
CA TYR A 554 -28.15 40.02 5.21
C TYR A 554 -27.73 38.57 4.95
N TYR A 555 -28.23 37.95 3.88
CA TYR A 555 -27.89 36.59 3.55
C TYR A 555 -26.45 36.45 3.03
N LEU A 556 -25.98 37.39 2.24
CA LEU A 556 -24.61 37.38 1.71
C LEU A 556 -23.56 37.55 2.82
N LYS A 557 -23.83 38.38 3.84
CA LYS A 557 -22.98 38.49 5.04
C LYS A 557 -22.87 37.17 5.81
N GLN A 558 -23.96 36.38 5.88
CA GLN A 558 -23.90 35.05 6.50
C GLN A 558 -22.99 34.11 5.71
N ILE A 559 -23.06 34.13 4.37
CA ILE A 559 -22.17 33.34 3.53
C ILE A 559 -20.70 33.71 3.75
N VAL A 560 -20.41 35.02 3.79
CA VAL A 560 -19.05 35.55 4.06
C VAL A 560 -18.56 35.10 5.45
N ALA A 561 -19.43 35.12 6.46
CA ALA A 561 -19.08 34.66 7.81
C ALA A 561 -18.81 33.12 7.86
N LEU A 562 -19.55 32.36 7.09
CA LEU A 562 -19.36 30.89 6.99
C LEU A 562 -18.13 30.51 6.16
N ASN A 563 -17.76 31.32 5.19
CA ASN A 563 -16.65 31.08 4.28
C ASN A 563 -15.78 32.34 4.09
N PRO A 564 -15.02 32.76 5.12
CA PRO A 564 -14.28 34.01 5.11
C PRO A 564 -13.13 34.05 4.08
N ASN A 565 -12.73 32.93 3.52
CA ASN A 565 -11.67 32.86 2.52
C ASN A 565 -12.18 32.96 1.07
N ALA A 566 -13.50 32.87 0.86
CA ALA A 566 -14.10 32.99 -0.48
C ALA A 566 -14.20 34.47 -0.90
N SER A 567 -13.20 34.94 -1.64
CA SER A 567 -13.09 36.34 -2.11
C SER A 567 -14.25 36.77 -3.01
N GLU A 568 -14.88 35.82 -3.73
CA GLU A 568 -16.03 36.09 -4.60
C GLU A 568 -17.24 36.65 -3.83
N TYR A 569 -17.58 36.03 -2.69
CA TYR A 569 -18.70 36.51 -1.87
C TYR A 569 -18.41 37.86 -1.19
N LYS A 570 -17.14 38.14 -0.84
CA LYS A 570 -16.73 39.46 -0.35
C LYS A 570 -16.92 40.51 -1.42
N LYS A 571 -16.46 40.26 -2.64
CA LYS A 571 -16.64 41.18 -3.78
C LYS A 571 -18.13 41.49 -4.02
N LEU A 572 -18.96 40.44 -4.06
CA LEU A 572 -20.41 40.60 -4.21
C LEU A 572 -21.02 41.44 -3.07
N ASN A 573 -20.57 41.26 -1.83
CA ASN A 573 -21.04 42.02 -0.69
C ASN A 573 -20.61 43.50 -0.78
N ASP A 574 -19.40 43.77 -1.24
CA ASP A 574 -18.87 45.12 -1.43
C ASP A 574 -19.62 45.85 -2.57
N GLU A 575 -19.83 45.17 -3.71
CA GLU A 575 -20.63 45.65 -4.82
C GLU A 575 -22.08 45.95 -4.36
N LEU A 576 -22.69 45.03 -3.62
CA LEU A 576 -24.06 45.19 -3.12
C LEU A 576 -24.18 46.39 -2.16
N SER A 577 -23.13 46.67 -1.39
CA SER A 577 -23.11 47.80 -0.47
C SER A 577 -23.23 49.17 -1.18
N THR A 578 -22.88 49.24 -2.46
CA THR A 578 -23.04 50.47 -3.27
C THR A 578 -24.50 50.76 -3.61
N PHE A 579 -25.38 49.77 -3.59
CA PHE A 579 -26.81 49.90 -3.85
C PHE A 579 -27.62 50.25 -2.57
N ILE A 580 -27.00 50.11 -1.40
CA ILE A 580 -27.62 50.40 -0.09
C ILE A 580 -27.12 51.74 0.39
N LYS A 581 -27.75 52.80 -0.10
CA LYS A 581 -27.55 54.15 0.42
C LYS A 581 -28.59 54.46 1.50
#